data_a98cfde16f9395faccf383a685e89959
#
_entry.id   a98cfde16f9395faccf383a685e89959
#
_cell.length_a   1.000
_cell.length_b   1.000
_cell.length_c   1.000
_cell.angle_alpha   90.00
_cell.angle_beta   90.00
_cell.angle_gamma   90.00
#
_symmetry.space_group_name_H-M   'P 1'
#
loop_
_entity.id
_entity.type
_entity.pdbx_description
1 polymer ?
#
loop_
_entity_poly.entity_id
_entity_poly.type
_entity_poly.pdbx_seq_one_letter_code
_entity_poly.pdbx_strand_id
1 'polypeptide(L)'
;MRTRNPVPRDQLVAVLRRAAAVSVPDLAAQLGVGVATLHRMLQEIPERIVATGKARRTRYAMRKPLRGDLAELPLYEVDAEGRAEHAGQLALTYPSGSCLDIAATGWPVPDESRDGWWGGLPYPLCDMRPQGFMGRQFARAQHRMLEVPADPRDWGDEDILQVLVRAGSDASGNLILGNPAYEQWMARKLAPPESIKPRALGRAYAARAEQALAGGVAGSFAAGEFPKFPALRERAGSATPHVLVKFSGADDSAAVRRWSDLLVCEHLALECLATMPGASAACSRIVLHAGRTFLEAERFDRHGLFGRSRLSSLATLDAALIGSNTPDWTRIATRLVTAGLLSKDDDLRIQHLWWFGRLIANTDMHTANLSFRAHAQLALAPAYDMLPMLYAPLPGGEVPTRRFEPPLPLPPQRPVWQVAFDAALRFWQRAAADARIGEAFRQVAEANAQRLQHVADKV
;
A
#
# COMPACT_ATOMS: atom_id res chain seq x y z
N MET A 1 -44.50 39.73 -21.23
CA MET A 1 -43.43 38.74 -21.43
C MET A 1 -42.11 39.34 -20.89
N ARG A 2 -41.63 38.90 -19.73
CA ARG A 2 -40.29 39.30 -19.22
C ARG A 2 -39.24 38.55 -20.03
N THR A 3 -38.51 39.23 -20.89
CA THR A 3 -37.28 38.72 -21.53
C THR A 3 -36.29 38.39 -20.44
N ARG A 4 -36.16 37.09 -20.10
CA ARG A 4 -35.06 36.64 -19.25
C ARG A 4 -33.76 36.90 -19.98
N ASN A 5 -32.91 37.78 -19.45
CA ASN A 5 -31.54 37.93 -19.92
C ASN A 5 -30.88 36.52 -19.95
N PRO A 6 -30.21 36.15 -21.05
CA PRO A 6 -29.47 34.90 -21.09
C PRO A 6 -28.42 34.92 -19.98
N VAL A 7 -28.44 33.89 -19.14
CA VAL A 7 -27.39 33.72 -18.09
C VAL A 7 -26.07 33.52 -18.83
N PRO A 8 -25.06 34.37 -18.57
CA PRO A 8 -23.79 34.23 -19.25
C PRO A 8 -23.17 32.84 -18.98
N ARG A 9 -22.57 32.21 -20.00
CA ARG A 9 -21.81 30.97 -19.90
C ARG A 9 -20.80 31.00 -18.74
N ASP A 10 -20.20 32.15 -18.48
CA ASP A 10 -19.23 32.38 -17.40
C ASP A 10 -19.83 32.14 -16.01
N GLN A 11 -21.13 32.39 -15.81
CA GLN A 11 -21.79 32.11 -14.55
C GLN A 11 -21.94 30.59 -14.31
N LEU A 12 -22.27 29.80 -15.33
CA LEU A 12 -22.29 28.34 -15.24
C LEU A 12 -20.91 27.81 -14.84
N VAL A 13 -19.86 28.25 -15.53
CA VAL A 13 -18.48 27.90 -15.24
C VAL A 13 -18.08 28.28 -13.82
N ALA A 14 -18.44 29.50 -13.37
CA ALA A 14 -18.12 29.99 -12.03
C ALA A 14 -18.81 29.18 -10.93
N VAL A 15 -20.08 28.82 -11.12
CA VAL A 15 -20.83 27.97 -10.18
C VAL A 15 -20.21 26.57 -10.11
N LEU A 16 -19.98 25.91 -11.25
CA LEU A 16 -19.43 24.56 -11.30
C LEU A 16 -17.97 24.47 -10.82
N ARG A 17 -17.19 25.56 -10.87
CA ARG A 17 -15.84 25.62 -10.29
C ARG A 17 -15.82 25.71 -8.77
N ARG A 18 -16.89 26.21 -8.16
CA ARG A 18 -16.99 26.38 -6.71
C ARG A 18 -17.72 25.26 -6.02
N ALA A 19 -18.54 24.55 -6.77
CA ALA A 19 -19.37 23.47 -6.25
C ALA A 19 -18.77 22.11 -6.64
N ALA A 20 -18.82 21.16 -5.71
CA ALA A 20 -18.64 19.74 -6.04
C ALA A 20 -19.74 19.27 -7.01
N ALA A 21 -19.85 17.99 -7.27
CA ALA A 21 -20.89 17.43 -8.15
C ALA A 21 -22.30 17.89 -7.76
N VAL A 22 -22.97 18.63 -8.65
CA VAL A 22 -24.27 19.31 -8.40
C VAL A 22 -25.37 18.64 -9.21
N SER A 23 -26.56 18.46 -8.61
CA SER A 23 -27.73 17.96 -9.31
C SER A 23 -28.29 18.99 -10.30
N VAL A 24 -29.04 18.52 -11.31
CA VAL A 24 -29.71 19.40 -12.28
C VAL A 24 -30.67 20.39 -11.61
N PRO A 25 -31.54 20.02 -10.67
CA PRO A 25 -32.41 20.95 -10.00
C PRO A 25 -31.67 22.05 -9.24
N ASP A 26 -30.63 21.66 -8.48
CA ASP A 26 -29.85 22.60 -7.66
C ASP A 26 -29.06 23.58 -8.54
N LEU A 27 -28.46 23.09 -9.64
CA LEU A 27 -27.72 23.92 -10.58
C LEU A 27 -28.65 24.91 -11.32
N ALA A 28 -29.84 24.44 -11.74
CA ALA A 28 -30.86 25.30 -12.35
C ALA A 28 -31.34 26.37 -11.39
N ALA A 29 -31.56 26.03 -10.12
CA ALA A 29 -31.97 27.00 -9.07
C ALA A 29 -30.88 28.05 -8.81
N GLN A 30 -29.60 27.60 -8.66
CA GLN A 30 -28.47 28.55 -8.44
C GLN A 30 -28.27 29.53 -9.60
N LEU A 31 -28.55 29.12 -10.83
CA LEU A 31 -28.42 29.93 -12.02
C LEU A 31 -29.72 30.73 -12.35
N GLY A 32 -30.82 30.46 -11.67
CA GLY A 32 -32.12 31.07 -11.95
C GLY A 32 -32.68 30.77 -13.35
N VAL A 33 -32.36 29.58 -13.90
CA VAL A 33 -32.77 29.16 -15.26
C VAL A 33 -33.68 27.92 -15.22
N GLY A 34 -34.40 27.67 -16.31
CA GLY A 34 -35.12 26.43 -16.49
C GLY A 34 -34.20 25.27 -16.87
N VAL A 35 -34.60 24.04 -16.53
CA VAL A 35 -33.85 22.80 -16.78
C VAL A 35 -33.46 22.63 -18.28
N ALA A 36 -34.37 22.96 -19.19
CA ALA A 36 -34.09 22.89 -20.64
C ALA A 36 -32.98 23.88 -21.06
N THR A 37 -32.95 25.08 -20.48
CA THR A 37 -31.91 26.07 -20.71
C THR A 37 -30.57 25.60 -20.17
N LEU A 38 -30.59 25.05 -18.96
CA LEU A 38 -29.38 24.47 -18.32
C LEU A 38 -28.77 23.36 -19.20
N HIS A 39 -29.58 22.41 -19.66
CA HIS A 39 -29.07 21.33 -20.52
C HIS A 39 -28.42 21.86 -21.80
N ARG A 40 -29.00 22.89 -22.43
CA ARG A 40 -28.41 23.54 -23.60
C ARG A 40 -27.08 24.18 -23.27
N MET A 41 -26.98 24.88 -22.13
CA MET A 41 -25.73 25.50 -21.67
C MET A 41 -24.63 24.44 -21.38
N LEU A 42 -24.99 23.31 -20.79
CA LEU A 42 -24.06 22.19 -20.54
C LEU A 42 -23.57 21.55 -21.84
N GLN A 43 -24.45 21.45 -22.86
CA GLN A 43 -24.10 20.92 -24.19
C GLN A 43 -23.16 21.86 -24.98
N GLU A 44 -23.03 23.13 -24.63
CA GLU A 44 -22.09 24.06 -25.25
C GLU A 44 -20.63 23.86 -24.77
N ILE A 45 -20.41 23.12 -23.69
CA ILE A 45 -19.07 22.88 -23.11
C ILE A 45 -18.87 21.41 -22.68
N PRO A 46 -19.20 20.43 -23.52
CA PRO A 46 -19.21 19.03 -23.11
C PRO A 46 -17.84 18.52 -22.66
N GLU A 47 -16.76 18.98 -23.26
CA GLU A 47 -15.37 18.63 -22.92
C GLU A 47 -14.93 19.12 -21.55
N ARG A 48 -15.61 20.13 -21.01
CA ARG A 48 -15.31 20.73 -19.69
C ARG A 48 -16.19 20.19 -18.58
N ILE A 49 -17.17 19.36 -18.89
CA ILE A 49 -18.14 18.84 -17.95
C ILE A 49 -17.89 17.37 -17.70
N VAL A 50 -17.98 16.97 -16.44
CA VAL A 50 -18.10 15.58 -16.02
C VAL A 50 -19.54 15.38 -15.57
N ALA A 51 -20.19 14.34 -16.10
CA ALA A 51 -21.55 13.99 -15.75
C ALA A 51 -21.63 12.49 -15.44
N THR A 52 -22.20 12.13 -14.30
CA THR A 52 -22.50 10.74 -13.97
C THR A 52 -23.84 10.61 -13.24
N GLY A 53 -24.37 9.41 -13.21
CA GLY A 53 -25.69 9.11 -12.70
C GLY A 53 -26.73 8.95 -13.82
N LYS A 54 -27.93 8.48 -13.47
CA LYS A 54 -29.04 8.24 -14.42
C LYS A 54 -30.26 9.10 -14.07
N ALA A 55 -30.85 9.70 -15.09
CA ALA A 55 -32.08 10.50 -15.00
C ALA A 55 -31.99 11.58 -13.90
N ARG A 56 -32.90 11.56 -12.92
CA ARG A 56 -32.95 12.57 -11.83
C ARG A 56 -31.75 12.56 -10.90
N ARG A 57 -30.93 11.50 -10.91
CA ARG A 57 -29.71 11.35 -10.09
C ARG A 57 -28.46 11.84 -10.80
N THR A 58 -28.57 12.32 -12.07
CA THR A 58 -27.43 12.87 -12.78
C THR A 58 -26.90 14.10 -12.07
N ARG A 59 -25.60 14.09 -11.80
CA ARG A 59 -24.85 15.23 -11.25
C ARG A 59 -23.82 15.71 -12.26
N TYR A 60 -23.46 16.97 -12.16
CA TYR A 60 -22.51 17.64 -13.04
C TYR A 60 -21.42 18.31 -12.23
N ALA A 61 -20.19 18.21 -12.70
CA ALA A 61 -19.05 18.95 -12.14
C ALA A 61 -18.22 19.56 -13.28
N MET A 62 -17.47 20.60 -12.97
CA MET A 62 -16.47 21.14 -13.89
C MET A 62 -15.24 20.25 -13.86
N ARG A 63 -14.81 19.79 -15.04
CA ARG A 63 -13.57 19.05 -15.22
C ARG A 63 -12.37 19.92 -14.88
N LYS A 64 -11.45 19.37 -14.08
CA LYS A 64 -10.19 20.00 -13.70
C LYS A 64 -9.07 19.40 -14.56
N PRO A 65 -8.25 20.21 -15.23
CA PRO A 65 -7.13 19.69 -16.01
C PRO A 65 -6.05 19.12 -15.10
N LEU A 66 -5.46 18.00 -15.50
CA LEU A 66 -4.21 17.51 -14.94
C LEU A 66 -3.05 18.15 -15.72
N ARG A 67 -2.28 19.05 -15.07
CA ARG A 67 -1.16 19.75 -15.73
C ARG A 67 -1.54 20.43 -17.05
N GLY A 68 -2.74 21.00 -17.14
CA GLY A 68 -3.25 21.69 -18.32
C GLY A 68 -4.01 20.80 -19.32
N ASP A 69 -3.94 19.47 -19.18
CA ASP A 69 -4.68 18.52 -20.01
C ASP A 69 -6.03 18.18 -19.38
N LEU A 70 -7.11 18.34 -20.16
CA LEU A 70 -8.48 18.00 -19.78
C LEU A 70 -8.86 16.56 -20.12
N ALA A 71 -7.96 15.77 -20.70
CA ALA A 71 -8.26 14.39 -21.08
C ALA A 71 -8.62 13.53 -19.85
N GLU A 72 -9.53 12.61 -20.06
CA GLU A 72 -9.81 11.55 -19.07
C GLU A 72 -8.63 10.59 -19.00
N LEU A 73 -8.39 10.08 -17.79
CA LEU A 73 -7.31 9.15 -17.56
C LEU A 73 -7.86 7.72 -17.55
N PRO A 74 -7.56 6.90 -18.57
CA PRO A 74 -8.00 5.53 -18.57
C PRO A 74 -7.37 4.76 -17.43
N LEU A 75 -8.17 3.95 -16.76
CA LEU A 75 -7.73 3.02 -15.72
C LEU A 75 -7.77 1.62 -16.31
N TYR A 76 -6.66 0.90 -16.20
CA TYR A 76 -6.54 -0.49 -16.61
C TYR A 76 -6.38 -1.37 -15.39
N GLU A 77 -6.98 -2.55 -15.42
CA GLU A 77 -6.82 -3.60 -14.42
C GLU A 77 -6.12 -4.80 -15.06
N VAL A 78 -5.05 -5.29 -14.41
CA VAL A 78 -4.28 -6.45 -14.88
C VAL A 78 -4.66 -7.67 -14.05
N ASP A 79 -5.02 -8.78 -14.70
CA ASP A 79 -5.37 -10.04 -14.05
C ASP A 79 -4.14 -10.88 -13.64
N ALA A 80 -4.39 -12.03 -13.02
CA ALA A 80 -3.34 -12.96 -12.59
C ALA A 80 -2.56 -13.58 -13.76
N GLU A 81 -3.14 -13.61 -14.95
CA GLU A 81 -2.54 -14.11 -16.20
C GLU A 81 -1.78 -13.02 -16.96
N GLY A 82 -1.80 -11.77 -16.47
CA GLY A 82 -1.14 -10.65 -17.12
C GLY A 82 -1.90 -10.13 -18.35
N ARG A 83 -3.23 -10.26 -18.38
CA ARG A 83 -4.10 -9.60 -19.34
C ARG A 83 -4.59 -8.30 -18.72
N ALA A 84 -4.59 -7.24 -19.50
CA ALA A 84 -5.09 -5.95 -19.05
C ALA A 84 -6.42 -5.64 -19.69
N GLU A 85 -7.38 -5.20 -18.88
CA GLU A 85 -8.70 -4.76 -19.33
C GLU A 85 -8.93 -3.30 -18.91
N HIS A 86 -9.73 -2.58 -19.68
CA HIS A 86 -10.14 -1.23 -19.33
C HIS A 86 -11.16 -1.29 -18.19
N ALA A 87 -10.81 -0.71 -17.03
CA ALA A 87 -11.61 -0.75 -15.82
C ALA A 87 -12.46 0.52 -15.59
N GLY A 88 -12.12 1.63 -16.24
CA GLY A 88 -12.84 2.90 -16.10
C GLY A 88 -12.07 4.11 -16.62
N GLN A 89 -12.69 5.28 -16.48
CA GLN A 89 -12.08 6.57 -16.84
C GLN A 89 -12.09 7.48 -15.61
N LEU A 90 -10.92 7.96 -15.21
CA LEU A 90 -10.81 8.94 -14.12
C LEU A 90 -10.81 10.35 -14.68
N ALA A 91 -11.68 11.19 -14.16
CA ALA A 91 -11.67 12.64 -14.41
C ALA A 91 -11.49 13.40 -13.10
N LEU A 92 -10.56 14.35 -13.07
CA LEU A 92 -10.48 15.32 -11.97
C LEU A 92 -11.59 16.35 -12.07
N THR A 93 -12.07 16.83 -10.92
CA THR A 93 -13.16 17.81 -10.85
C THR A 93 -12.84 18.98 -9.91
N TYR A 94 -13.40 20.16 -10.24
CA TYR A 94 -13.37 21.30 -9.34
C TYR A 94 -14.43 21.19 -8.24
N PRO A 95 -14.21 21.84 -7.08
CA PRO A 95 -12.99 22.53 -6.62
C PRO A 95 -11.89 21.53 -6.25
N SER A 96 -12.26 20.38 -5.77
CA SER A 96 -11.43 19.21 -5.43
C SER A 96 -12.26 17.94 -5.62
N GLY A 97 -11.59 16.81 -5.89
CA GLY A 97 -12.25 15.53 -6.08
C GLY A 97 -12.07 14.97 -7.48
N SER A 98 -12.73 13.86 -7.70
CA SER A 98 -12.66 13.12 -8.96
C SER A 98 -13.96 12.38 -9.26
N CYS A 99 -14.06 11.90 -10.49
CA CYS A 99 -15.11 11.00 -10.94
C CYS A 99 -14.48 9.74 -11.52
N LEU A 100 -14.83 8.60 -10.96
CA LEU A 100 -14.44 7.27 -11.43
C LEU A 100 -15.52 6.27 -11.03
N ASP A 101 -16.17 5.64 -12.00
CA ASP A 101 -17.08 4.52 -11.75
C ASP A 101 -16.33 3.20 -11.85
N ILE A 102 -16.14 2.55 -10.70
CA ILE A 102 -15.53 1.23 -10.57
C ILE A 102 -16.48 0.20 -9.96
N ALA A 103 -17.76 0.51 -9.83
CA ALA A 103 -18.73 -0.39 -9.20
C ALA A 103 -18.83 -1.75 -9.92
N ALA A 104 -18.71 -1.74 -11.25
CA ALA A 104 -18.78 -2.96 -12.06
C ALA A 104 -17.51 -3.85 -11.94
N THR A 105 -16.39 -3.32 -11.45
CA THR A 105 -15.14 -4.08 -11.34
C THR A 105 -15.10 -4.99 -10.13
N GLY A 106 -16.03 -4.83 -9.16
CA GLY A 106 -16.07 -5.59 -7.91
C GLY A 106 -15.13 -5.08 -6.83
N TRP A 107 -14.59 -3.86 -6.95
CA TRP A 107 -13.98 -3.15 -5.83
C TRP A 107 -15.06 -2.74 -4.82
N PRO A 108 -14.84 -2.84 -3.50
CA PRO A 108 -15.75 -2.26 -2.53
C PRO A 108 -15.88 -0.75 -2.75
N VAL A 109 -17.09 -0.24 -2.89
CA VAL A 109 -17.34 1.18 -3.10
C VAL A 109 -18.08 1.75 -1.90
N PRO A 110 -17.58 2.82 -1.24
CA PRO A 110 -18.31 3.53 -0.19
C PRO A 110 -19.66 4.02 -0.69
N ASP A 111 -20.66 4.08 0.19
CA ASP A 111 -22.03 4.47 -0.16
C ASP A 111 -22.09 5.85 -0.82
N GLU A 112 -21.28 6.80 -0.35
CA GLU A 112 -21.17 8.15 -0.89
C GLU A 112 -20.55 8.20 -2.29
N SER A 113 -19.80 7.18 -2.71
CA SER A 113 -19.13 7.10 -4.01
C SER A 113 -19.78 6.15 -4.99
N ARG A 114 -20.95 5.56 -4.66
CA ARG A 114 -21.67 4.62 -5.55
C ARG A 114 -22.07 5.18 -6.89
N ASP A 115 -22.20 6.48 -7.00
CA ASP A 115 -22.49 7.21 -8.25
C ASP A 115 -21.21 7.66 -8.98
N GLY A 116 -20.03 7.18 -8.54
CA GLY A 116 -18.72 7.47 -9.15
C GLY A 116 -18.05 8.75 -8.69
N TRP A 117 -18.65 9.53 -7.78
CA TRP A 117 -18.04 10.75 -7.25
C TRP A 117 -17.18 10.48 -6.02
N TRP A 118 -15.97 11.09 -5.97
CA TRP A 118 -15.00 10.96 -4.89
C TRP A 118 -14.60 12.34 -4.39
N GLY A 119 -14.53 12.54 -3.08
CA GLY A 119 -14.12 13.80 -2.47
C GLY A 119 -12.63 14.15 -2.67
N GLY A 120 -11.83 13.22 -3.14
CA GLY A 120 -10.42 13.31 -3.48
C GLY A 120 -10.07 12.25 -4.52
N LEU A 121 -8.91 11.58 -4.38
CA LEU A 121 -8.59 10.41 -5.20
C LEU A 121 -9.44 9.20 -4.79
N PRO A 122 -9.87 8.37 -5.74
CA PRO A 122 -10.46 7.07 -5.43
C PRO A 122 -9.47 6.23 -4.61
N TYR A 123 -9.94 5.64 -3.51
CA TYR A 123 -9.07 4.94 -2.57
C TYR A 123 -8.19 3.83 -3.21
N PRO A 124 -8.63 3.10 -4.28
CA PRO A 124 -7.75 2.09 -4.91
C PRO A 124 -6.43 2.65 -5.45
N LEU A 125 -6.37 3.97 -5.70
CA LEU A 125 -5.16 4.64 -6.17
C LEU A 125 -4.24 5.10 -5.03
N CYS A 126 -4.71 5.14 -3.78
CA CYS A 126 -3.96 5.70 -2.66
C CYS A 126 -2.68 4.89 -2.35
N ASP A 127 -2.78 3.55 -2.36
CA ASP A 127 -1.64 2.67 -2.07
C ASP A 127 -0.68 2.50 -3.27
N MET A 128 -1.05 3.01 -4.45
CA MET A 128 -0.17 3.03 -5.62
C MET A 128 0.88 4.14 -5.54
N ARG A 129 0.67 5.14 -4.68
CA ARG A 129 1.60 6.25 -4.48
C ARG A 129 2.97 5.74 -4.00
N PRO A 130 4.09 6.19 -4.59
CA PRO A 130 5.41 5.92 -4.06
C PRO A 130 5.55 6.44 -2.62
N GLN A 131 5.87 5.55 -1.68
CA GLN A 131 5.95 5.85 -0.25
C GLN A 131 7.23 5.31 0.37
N GLY A 132 7.52 5.76 1.59
CA GLY A 132 8.65 5.29 2.38
C GLY A 132 10.00 5.50 1.69
N PHE A 133 10.95 4.60 1.95
CA PHE A 133 12.29 4.67 1.39
C PHE A 133 12.28 4.70 -0.15
N MET A 134 11.55 3.77 -0.78
CA MET A 134 11.48 3.70 -2.24
C MET A 134 10.82 4.94 -2.85
N GLY A 135 9.79 5.48 -2.22
CA GLY A 135 9.13 6.71 -2.66
C GLY A 135 10.08 7.91 -2.62
N ARG A 136 10.86 8.05 -1.55
CA ARG A 136 11.87 9.13 -1.46
C ARG A 136 12.98 8.98 -2.51
N GLN A 137 13.44 7.76 -2.79
CA GLN A 137 14.43 7.50 -3.85
C GLN A 137 13.84 7.82 -5.22
N PHE A 138 12.63 7.38 -5.49
CA PHE A 138 11.92 7.68 -6.74
C PHE A 138 11.78 9.19 -6.93
N ALA A 139 11.27 9.91 -5.93
CA ALA A 139 11.08 11.34 -6.03
C ALA A 139 12.40 12.08 -6.30
N ARG A 140 13.48 11.74 -5.61
CA ARG A 140 14.81 12.34 -5.85
C ARG A 140 15.28 12.15 -7.28
N ALA A 141 15.08 10.97 -7.84
CA ALA A 141 15.50 10.64 -9.19
C ALA A 141 14.62 11.29 -10.27
N GLN A 142 13.33 11.50 -10.00
CA GLN A 142 12.34 11.79 -11.04
C GLN A 142 11.58 13.12 -10.85
N HIS A 143 11.62 13.78 -9.69
CA HIS A 143 10.76 14.92 -9.37
C HIS A 143 10.85 16.07 -10.40
N ARG A 144 12.05 16.36 -10.90
CA ARG A 144 12.25 17.42 -11.91
C ARG A 144 11.62 17.07 -13.24
N MET A 145 11.77 15.81 -13.69
CA MET A 145 11.20 15.34 -14.96
C MET A 145 9.67 15.24 -14.89
N LEU A 146 9.14 14.89 -13.72
CA LEU A 146 7.70 14.75 -13.48
C LEU A 146 7.05 16.06 -13.02
N GLU A 147 7.85 17.10 -12.75
CA GLU A 147 7.39 18.42 -12.27
C GLU A 147 6.57 18.32 -10.96
N VAL A 148 7.05 17.48 -10.02
CA VAL A 148 6.43 17.29 -8.70
C VAL A 148 7.38 17.71 -7.59
N PRO A 149 6.91 17.97 -6.36
CA PRO A 149 7.78 18.26 -5.22
C PRO A 149 8.81 17.17 -4.98
N ALA A 150 9.99 17.55 -4.46
CA ALA A 150 11.07 16.60 -4.21
C ALA A 150 10.79 15.63 -3.06
N ASP A 151 9.92 15.97 -2.12
CA ASP A 151 9.47 15.09 -1.05
C ASP A 151 8.07 14.55 -1.37
N PRO A 152 7.88 13.22 -1.42
CA PRO A 152 6.56 12.63 -1.67
C PRO A 152 5.50 12.97 -0.62
N ARG A 153 5.91 13.45 0.56
CA ARG A 153 4.98 13.88 1.61
C ARG A 153 4.26 15.19 1.27
N ASP A 154 4.86 15.99 0.40
CA ASP A 154 4.32 17.27 -0.06
C ASP A 154 3.43 17.12 -1.31
N TRP A 155 3.26 15.88 -1.83
CA TRP A 155 2.47 15.62 -3.03
C TRP A 155 0.97 15.74 -2.76
N GLY A 156 0.31 16.59 -3.50
CA GLY A 156 -1.16 16.63 -3.61
C GLY A 156 -1.68 15.59 -4.60
N ASP A 157 -3.01 15.50 -4.72
CA ASP A 157 -3.68 14.54 -5.61
C ASP A 157 -3.21 14.65 -7.07
N GLU A 158 -2.99 15.88 -7.57
CA GLU A 158 -2.49 16.10 -8.94
C GLU A 158 -1.06 15.58 -9.13
N ASP A 159 -0.19 15.74 -8.13
CA ASP A 159 1.17 15.23 -8.19
C ASP A 159 1.18 13.71 -8.19
N ILE A 160 0.34 13.09 -7.35
CA ILE A 160 0.17 11.63 -7.30
C ILE A 160 -0.31 11.10 -8.65
N LEU A 161 -1.33 11.72 -9.24
CA LEU A 161 -1.84 11.32 -10.54
C LEU A 161 -0.80 11.50 -11.65
N GLN A 162 -0.07 12.61 -11.66
CA GLN A 162 1.03 12.85 -12.60
C GLN A 162 2.07 11.75 -12.53
N VAL A 163 2.46 11.35 -11.33
CA VAL A 163 3.42 10.25 -11.10
C VAL A 163 2.85 8.92 -11.58
N LEU A 164 1.60 8.60 -11.24
CA LEU A 164 0.98 7.34 -11.63
C LEU A 164 0.81 7.23 -13.15
N VAL A 165 0.38 8.31 -13.81
CA VAL A 165 0.21 8.35 -15.27
C VAL A 165 1.54 8.21 -16.01
N ARG A 166 2.62 8.84 -15.50
CA ARG A 166 3.91 8.89 -16.20
C ARG A 166 4.87 7.76 -15.83
N ALA A 167 4.76 7.22 -14.62
CA ALA A 167 5.73 6.26 -14.08
C ALA A 167 5.09 5.12 -13.26
N GLY A 168 3.76 5.02 -13.21
CA GLY A 168 3.03 4.04 -12.39
C GLY A 168 2.95 2.63 -12.97
N SER A 169 3.70 2.32 -14.01
CA SER A 169 3.63 1.01 -14.71
C SER A 169 3.98 -0.21 -13.84
N ASP A 170 4.62 -0.04 -12.67
CA ASP A 170 4.92 -1.09 -11.69
C ASP A 170 4.50 -0.71 -10.25
N ALA A 171 3.49 0.14 -10.11
CA ALA A 171 2.90 0.47 -8.82
C ALA A 171 2.36 -0.79 -8.11
N SER A 172 2.13 -0.71 -6.80
CA SER A 172 1.54 -1.79 -6.00
C SER A 172 0.13 -2.13 -6.49
N GLY A 173 -0.24 -3.40 -6.37
CA GLY A 173 -1.53 -3.89 -6.84
C GLY A 173 -1.57 -4.12 -8.35
N ASN A 174 -2.78 -4.10 -8.90
CA ASN A 174 -3.05 -4.53 -10.26
C ASN A 174 -3.57 -3.42 -11.19
N LEU A 175 -3.70 -2.19 -10.68
CA LEU A 175 -4.16 -1.06 -11.49
C LEU A 175 -2.99 -0.37 -12.20
N ILE A 176 -3.28 0.18 -13.38
CA ILE A 176 -2.40 1.05 -14.15
C ILE A 176 -3.23 2.25 -14.60
N LEU A 177 -2.78 3.46 -14.28
CA LEU A 177 -3.48 4.69 -14.62
C LEU A 177 -2.80 5.40 -15.80
N GLY A 178 -3.58 5.71 -16.82
CA GLY A 178 -3.16 6.48 -17.99
C GLY A 178 -2.42 5.67 -19.05
N ASN A 179 -2.52 6.13 -20.28
CA ASN A 179 -1.89 5.48 -21.44
C ASN A 179 -0.37 5.40 -21.34
N PRO A 180 0.38 6.45 -20.88
CA PRO A 180 1.84 6.36 -20.82
C PRO A 180 2.34 5.24 -19.90
N ALA A 181 1.73 5.04 -18.73
CA ALA A 181 2.08 3.95 -17.82
C ALA A 181 1.68 2.58 -18.40
N TYR A 182 0.54 2.50 -19.07
CA TYR A 182 0.08 1.29 -19.75
C TYR A 182 1.01 0.90 -20.91
N GLU A 183 1.41 1.85 -21.74
CA GLU A 183 2.37 1.63 -22.82
C GLU A 183 3.73 1.15 -22.32
N GLN A 184 4.22 1.70 -21.21
CA GLN A 184 5.45 1.21 -20.56
C GLN A 184 5.30 -0.25 -20.08
N TRP A 185 4.14 -0.61 -19.53
CA TRP A 185 3.87 -1.98 -19.11
C TRP A 185 3.81 -2.91 -20.32
N MET A 186 3.13 -2.51 -21.40
CA MET A 186 3.07 -3.27 -22.66
C MET A 186 4.45 -3.42 -23.29
N ALA A 187 5.28 -2.37 -23.31
CA ALA A 187 6.65 -2.45 -23.83
C ALA A 187 7.49 -3.48 -23.05
N ARG A 188 7.35 -3.53 -21.72
CA ARG A 188 8.01 -4.58 -20.91
C ARG A 188 7.49 -5.98 -21.22
N LYS A 189 6.22 -6.11 -21.60
CA LYS A 189 5.63 -7.40 -21.97
C LYS A 189 6.14 -7.89 -23.32
N LEU A 190 6.37 -6.97 -24.26
CA LEU A 190 6.95 -7.27 -25.59
C LEU A 190 8.46 -7.55 -25.52
N ALA A 191 9.18 -6.87 -24.63
CA ALA A 191 10.61 -7.07 -24.39
C ALA A 191 10.83 -7.32 -22.88
N PRO A 192 10.61 -8.57 -22.41
CA PRO A 192 10.69 -8.90 -21.01
C PRO A 192 12.08 -8.61 -20.41
N PRO A 193 12.17 -7.97 -19.26
CA PRO A 193 13.44 -7.76 -18.58
C PRO A 193 14.03 -9.10 -18.11
N GLU A 194 15.35 -9.20 -18.17
CA GLU A 194 16.05 -10.39 -17.69
C GLU A 194 15.99 -10.51 -16.17
N SER A 195 15.72 -11.72 -15.68
CA SER A 195 15.80 -12.04 -14.26
C SER A 195 17.24 -12.34 -13.83
N ILE A 196 17.60 -11.93 -12.62
CA ILE A 196 18.90 -12.22 -12.02
C ILE A 196 19.04 -13.73 -11.81
N LYS A 197 20.06 -14.31 -12.39
CA LYS A 197 20.35 -15.76 -12.24
C LYS A 197 20.87 -16.07 -10.84
N PRO A 198 20.61 -17.25 -10.28
CA PRO A 198 21.00 -17.60 -8.91
C PRO A 198 22.48 -17.37 -8.59
N ARG A 199 23.39 -17.69 -9.52
CA ARG A 199 24.85 -17.50 -9.36
C ARG A 199 25.29 -16.04 -9.29
N ALA A 200 24.50 -15.13 -9.82
CA ALA A 200 24.82 -13.68 -9.85
C ALA A 200 24.11 -12.90 -8.74
N LEU A 201 23.25 -13.53 -7.97
CA LEU A 201 22.30 -12.89 -7.08
C LEU A 201 22.95 -11.97 -6.05
N GLY A 202 23.91 -12.49 -5.27
CA GLY A 202 24.57 -11.72 -4.23
C GLY A 202 25.28 -10.47 -4.79
N ARG A 203 26.02 -10.61 -5.89
CA ARG A 203 26.69 -9.50 -6.56
C ARG A 203 25.71 -8.46 -7.07
N ALA A 204 24.60 -8.92 -7.71
CA ALA A 204 23.58 -8.02 -8.24
C ALA A 204 22.86 -7.26 -7.12
N TYR A 205 22.61 -7.91 -5.97
CA TYR A 205 21.98 -7.26 -4.82
C TYR A 205 22.94 -6.25 -4.16
N ALA A 206 24.23 -6.57 -4.01
CA ALA A 206 25.22 -5.61 -3.49
C ALA A 206 25.30 -4.36 -4.37
N ALA A 207 25.40 -4.51 -5.69
CA ALA A 207 25.42 -3.38 -6.61
C ALA A 207 24.15 -2.51 -6.53
N ARG A 208 22.96 -3.14 -6.44
CA ARG A 208 21.69 -2.39 -6.29
C ARG A 208 21.59 -1.70 -4.93
N ALA A 209 22.10 -2.30 -3.86
CA ALA A 209 22.16 -1.66 -2.55
C ALA A 209 23.03 -0.40 -2.58
N GLU A 210 24.19 -0.45 -3.22
CA GLU A 210 25.06 0.72 -3.41
C GLU A 210 24.38 1.81 -4.23
N GLN A 211 23.72 1.45 -5.34
CA GLN A 211 22.93 2.41 -6.13
C GLN A 211 21.82 3.06 -5.32
N ALA A 212 21.09 2.27 -4.51
CA ALA A 212 20.03 2.78 -3.64
C ALA A 212 20.57 3.75 -2.57
N LEU A 213 21.79 3.56 -2.09
CA LEU A 213 22.44 4.45 -1.10
C LEU A 213 23.12 5.65 -1.75
N ALA A 214 23.65 5.54 -2.97
CA ALA A 214 24.34 6.62 -3.68
C ALA A 214 23.44 7.86 -3.92
N GLY A 215 22.12 7.69 -3.94
CA GLY A 215 21.14 8.78 -4.01
C GLY A 215 21.07 9.68 -2.78
N GLY A 216 21.99 9.54 -1.81
CA GLY A 216 22.13 10.48 -0.69
C GLY A 216 21.08 10.35 0.41
N VAL A 217 20.46 9.19 0.59
CA VAL A 217 19.67 8.87 1.79
C VAL A 217 20.62 8.42 2.91
N ALA A 218 21.60 9.25 3.24
CA ALA A 218 22.30 9.17 4.51
C ALA A 218 21.26 9.41 5.61
N GLY A 219 20.67 8.35 6.16
CA GLY A 219 19.65 8.48 7.19
C GLY A 219 18.45 7.57 7.04
N SER A 220 18.39 6.66 6.06
CA SER A 220 17.31 5.66 6.02
C SER A 220 17.36 4.73 7.23
N PHE A 221 18.56 4.32 7.67
CA PHE A 221 18.75 3.65 8.96
C PHE A 221 18.42 4.59 10.14
N ALA A 222 18.70 5.91 10.00
CA ALA A 222 18.36 6.91 11.00
C ALA A 222 16.86 7.21 11.11
N ALA A 223 16.06 6.88 10.08
CA ALA A 223 14.61 7.06 10.09
C ALA A 223 13.84 5.81 10.58
N GLY A 224 14.55 4.75 11.02
CA GLY A 224 13.92 3.51 11.49
C GLY A 224 13.30 2.64 10.39
N GLU A 225 13.57 2.94 9.11
CA GLU A 225 13.04 2.20 7.97
C GLU A 225 14.17 1.48 7.22
N PHE A 226 13.96 0.21 6.89
CA PHE A 226 14.93 -0.54 6.08
C PHE A 226 15.07 0.03 4.67
N PRO A 227 16.30 0.24 4.18
CA PRO A 227 16.52 0.46 2.76
C PRO A 227 16.15 -0.79 1.99
N LYS A 228 15.50 -0.59 0.82
CA LYS A 228 14.96 -1.67 0.00
C LYS A 228 14.91 -1.29 -1.47
N PHE A 229 14.95 -2.30 -2.33
CA PHE A 229 14.79 -2.14 -3.77
C PHE A 229 13.99 -3.29 -4.38
N PRO A 230 13.27 -3.10 -5.50
CA PRO A 230 12.65 -4.18 -6.24
C PRO A 230 13.67 -4.89 -7.12
N ALA A 231 13.47 -6.19 -7.33
CA ALA A 231 14.28 -6.98 -8.25
C ALA A 231 13.46 -8.06 -8.94
N LEU A 232 14.00 -8.54 -10.08
CA LEU A 232 13.54 -9.75 -10.75
C LEU A 232 14.63 -10.81 -10.60
N ARG A 233 14.28 -11.99 -10.11
CA ARG A 233 15.25 -13.08 -9.94
C ARG A 233 14.66 -14.42 -10.36
N GLU A 234 15.53 -15.32 -10.80
CA GLU A 234 15.15 -16.71 -11.06
C GLU A 234 15.21 -17.51 -9.76
N ARG A 235 14.15 -18.26 -9.49
CA ARG A 235 14.09 -19.24 -8.40
C ARG A 235 13.10 -20.35 -8.75
N ALA A 236 13.56 -21.58 -8.74
CA ALA A 236 12.70 -22.75 -8.94
C ALA A 236 11.60 -22.81 -7.86
N GLY A 237 10.38 -23.14 -8.27
CA GLY A 237 9.22 -23.24 -7.36
C GLY A 237 8.65 -21.91 -6.87
N SER A 238 9.16 -20.77 -7.34
CA SER A 238 8.61 -19.46 -7.01
C SER A 238 7.39 -19.13 -7.86
N ALA A 239 6.35 -18.56 -7.25
CA ALA A 239 5.13 -18.12 -7.96
C ALA A 239 5.38 -16.88 -8.84
N THR A 240 6.42 -16.10 -8.53
CA THR A 240 6.78 -14.89 -9.27
C THR A 240 8.29 -14.63 -9.21
N PRO A 241 8.92 -14.06 -10.26
CA PRO A 241 10.29 -13.58 -10.18
C PRO A 241 10.42 -12.25 -9.41
N HIS A 242 9.31 -11.54 -9.18
CA HIS A 242 9.30 -10.22 -8.53
C HIS A 242 9.55 -10.33 -7.03
N VAL A 243 10.54 -9.61 -6.54
CA VAL A 243 10.87 -9.56 -5.12
C VAL A 243 11.10 -8.13 -4.66
N LEU A 244 10.82 -7.89 -3.39
CA LEU A 244 11.28 -6.73 -2.66
C LEU A 244 12.46 -7.18 -1.78
N VAL A 245 13.60 -6.48 -1.88
CA VAL A 245 14.82 -6.83 -1.16
C VAL A 245 15.15 -5.74 -0.17
N LYS A 246 15.02 -6.04 1.13
CA LYS A 246 15.52 -5.20 2.22
C LYS A 246 16.98 -5.56 2.51
N PHE A 247 17.81 -4.62 2.97
CA PHE A 247 19.21 -4.90 3.19
C PHE A 247 19.80 -4.09 4.37
N SER A 248 20.86 -4.64 4.98
CA SER A 248 21.65 -4.00 6.03
C SER A 248 22.78 -3.14 5.44
N GLY A 249 23.43 -2.33 6.28
CA GLY A 249 24.74 -1.76 5.98
C GLY A 249 25.79 -2.86 5.71
N ALA A 250 27.00 -2.44 5.32
CA ALA A 250 28.13 -3.34 5.07
C ALA A 250 29.25 -3.19 6.11
N ASP A 251 29.20 -2.13 6.93
CA ASP A 251 30.17 -1.92 7.99
C ASP A 251 29.86 -2.78 9.23
N ASP A 252 30.84 -2.86 10.14
CA ASP A 252 30.74 -3.69 11.35
C ASP A 252 30.29 -2.90 12.60
N SER A 253 29.50 -1.85 12.40
CA SER A 253 28.92 -1.09 13.51
C SER A 253 27.84 -1.90 14.27
N ALA A 254 27.63 -1.58 15.54
CA ALA A 254 26.59 -2.22 16.34
C ALA A 254 25.20 -2.04 15.73
N ALA A 255 24.92 -0.89 15.13
CA ALA A 255 23.65 -0.62 14.45
C ALA A 255 23.46 -1.52 13.23
N VAL A 256 24.50 -1.64 12.37
CA VAL A 256 24.42 -2.49 11.17
C VAL A 256 24.26 -3.96 11.55
N ARG A 257 24.99 -4.46 12.54
CA ARG A 257 24.79 -5.83 13.06
C ARG A 257 23.37 -6.02 13.56
N ARG A 258 22.80 -5.08 14.32
CA ARG A 258 21.43 -5.17 14.82
C ARG A 258 20.41 -5.15 13.67
N TRP A 259 20.58 -4.31 12.64
CA TRP A 259 19.72 -4.32 11.47
C TRP A 259 19.82 -5.64 10.70
N SER A 260 21.03 -6.22 10.60
CA SER A 260 21.23 -7.57 10.05
C SER A 260 20.46 -8.64 10.82
N ASP A 261 20.55 -8.63 12.16
CA ASP A 261 19.81 -9.54 13.04
C ASP A 261 18.31 -9.43 12.82
N LEU A 262 17.78 -8.20 12.72
CA LEU A 262 16.36 -7.93 12.53
C LEU A 262 15.84 -8.43 11.17
N LEU A 263 16.64 -8.37 10.11
CA LEU A 263 16.27 -8.96 8.80
C LEU A 263 16.16 -10.48 8.87
N VAL A 264 17.06 -11.14 9.59
CA VAL A 264 16.96 -12.59 9.83
C VAL A 264 15.72 -12.90 10.70
N CYS A 265 15.46 -12.09 11.72
CA CYS A 265 14.26 -12.22 12.55
C CYS A 265 12.96 -12.07 11.72
N GLU A 266 12.89 -11.13 10.77
CA GLU A 266 11.71 -11.01 9.90
C GLU A 266 11.49 -12.31 9.09
N HIS A 267 12.56 -12.87 8.51
CA HIS A 267 12.48 -14.15 7.82
C HIS A 267 11.94 -15.27 8.72
N LEU A 268 12.50 -15.43 9.92
CA LEU A 268 12.08 -16.45 10.88
C LEU A 268 10.62 -16.22 11.35
N ALA A 269 10.21 -14.98 11.54
CA ALA A 269 8.85 -14.63 11.93
C ALA A 269 7.86 -15.02 10.85
N LEU A 270 8.14 -14.72 9.57
CA LEU A 270 7.28 -15.10 8.44
C LEU A 270 7.15 -16.63 8.32
N GLU A 271 8.23 -17.38 8.54
CA GLU A 271 8.17 -18.84 8.55
C GLU A 271 7.35 -19.38 9.74
N CYS A 272 7.46 -18.78 10.94
CA CYS A 272 6.65 -19.17 12.09
C CYS A 272 5.16 -18.83 11.88
N LEU A 273 4.85 -17.68 11.30
CA LEU A 273 3.49 -17.28 10.94
C LEU A 273 2.83 -18.28 9.99
N ALA A 274 3.56 -18.75 8.97
CA ALA A 274 3.03 -19.70 8.01
C ALA A 274 2.62 -21.06 8.64
N THR A 275 3.01 -21.32 9.89
CA THR A 275 2.59 -22.53 10.64
C THR A 275 1.32 -22.34 11.45
N MET A 276 0.81 -21.09 11.60
CA MET A 276 -0.43 -20.85 12.32
C MET A 276 -1.66 -21.23 11.47
N PRO A 277 -2.74 -21.71 12.09
CA PRO A 277 -3.94 -22.14 11.38
C PRO A 277 -4.50 -21.03 10.46
N GLY A 278 -4.58 -21.32 9.17
CA GLY A 278 -5.14 -20.42 8.16
C GLY A 278 -4.32 -19.16 7.86
N ALA A 279 -3.20 -18.94 8.53
CA ALA A 279 -2.33 -17.81 8.24
C ALA A 279 -1.49 -18.07 6.97
N SER A 280 -1.20 -16.99 6.25
CA SER A 280 -0.23 -16.98 5.15
C SER A 280 0.77 -15.86 5.35
N ALA A 281 2.00 -16.07 4.92
CA ALA A 281 3.07 -15.08 5.00
C ALA A 281 3.79 -14.96 3.66
N ALA A 282 4.39 -13.80 3.42
CA ALA A 282 5.21 -13.57 2.24
C ALA A 282 6.37 -14.58 2.21
N CYS A 283 6.57 -15.27 1.09
CA CYS A 283 7.69 -16.17 0.91
C CYS A 283 8.99 -15.37 0.92
N SER A 284 9.90 -15.72 1.84
CA SER A 284 11.13 -14.95 2.04
C SER A 284 12.36 -15.84 2.10
N ARG A 285 13.54 -15.24 1.97
CA ARG A 285 14.82 -15.89 2.24
C ARG A 285 15.90 -14.87 2.59
N ILE A 286 16.96 -15.32 3.24
CA ILE A 286 18.15 -14.53 3.53
C ILE A 286 19.25 -14.83 2.49
N VAL A 287 19.90 -13.78 2.00
CA VAL A 287 21.09 -13.84 1.17
C VAL A 287 22.17 -13.02 1.87
N LEU A 288 23.32 -13.66 2.14
CA LEU A 288 24.49 -13.01 2.73
C LEU A 288 25.53 -12.74 1.63
N HIS A 289 25.95 -11.49 1.44
CA HIS A 289 26.96 -11.15 0.45
C HIS A 289 27.63 -9.81 0.76
N ALA A 290 28.94 -9.75 0.59
CA ALA A 290 29.75 -8.52 0.75
C ALA A 290 29.48 -7.77 2.07
N GLY A 291 29.44 -8.48 3.19
CA GLY A 291 29.19 -7.90 4.53
C GLY A 291 27.75 -7.46 4.78
N ARG A 292 26.82 -7.67 3.83
CA ARG A 292 25.41 -7.29 3.96
C ARG A 292 24.51 -8.51 4.14
N THR A 293 23.46 -8.32 4.89
CA THR A 293 22.32 -9.23 4.95
C THR A 293 21.21 -8.67 4.08
N PHE A 294 20.71 -9.48 3.16
CA PHE A 294 19.57 -9.20 2.31
C PHE A 294 18.41 -10.10 2.72
N LEU A 295 17.26 -9.50 3.01
CA LEU A 295 15.99 -10.21 3.11
C LEU A 295 15.25 -10.02 1.79
N GLU A 296 15.13 -11.10 1.04
CA GLU A 296 14.31 -11.18 -0.16
C GLU A 296 12.90 -11.63 0.22
N ALA A 297 11.89 -10.87 -0.13
CA ALA A 297 10.49 -11.23 0.01
C ALA A 297 9.79 -11.24 -1.36
N GLU A 298 9.07 -12.31 -1.68
CA GLU A 298 8.29 -12.38 -2.92
C GLU A 298 7.12 -11.41 -2.87
N ARG A 299 6.91 -10.70 -3.97
CA ARG A 299 5.75 -9.80 -4.12
C ARG A 299 4.49 -10.65 -4.33
N PHE A 300 3.67 -10.75 -3.32
CA PHE A 300 2.42 -11.52 -3.37
C PHE A 300 1.31 -10.85 -4.19
N ASP A 301 1.52 -9.60 -4.62
CA ASP A 301 0.67 -8.91 -5.59
C ASP A 301 1.09 -9.18 -7.05
N ARG A 302 2.07 -10.06 -7.28
CA ARG A 302 2.57 -10.44 -8.59
C ARG A 302 2.44 -11.95 -8.82
N HIS A 303 2.07 -12.35 -10.05
CA HIS A 303 1.92 -13.72 -10.51
C HIS A 303 2.71 -13.92 -11.81
N GLY A 304 3.62 -14.90 -11.84
CA GLY A 304 4.55 -14.99 -12.95
C GLY A 304 5.26 -13.66 -13.21
N LEU A 305 5.52 -13.35 -14.47
CA LEU A 305 6.25 -12.14 -14.84
C LEU A 305 5.33 -10.91 -15.00
N PHE A 306 4.07 -11.08 -15.40
CA PHE A 306 3.17 -9.97 -15.72
C PHE A 306 1.83 -9.99 -14.99
N GLY A 307 1.44 -11.11 -14.39
CA GLY A 307 0.19 -11.22 -13.64
C GLY A 307 0.21 -10.42 -12.35
N ARG A 308 -0.97 -9.91 -11.95
CA ARG A 308 -1.13 -9.04 -10.78
C ARG A 308 -2.38 -9.39 -9.99
N SER A 309 -2.38 -9.01 -8.72
CA SER A 309 -3.56 -9.03 -7.84
C SER A 309 -3.84 -7.65 -7.26
N ARG A 310 -5.10 -7.39 -7.00
CA ARG A 310 -5.53 -6.23 -6.21
C ARG A 310 -4.83 -6.21 -4.87
N LEU A 311 -4.53 -5.00 -4.41
CA LEU A 311 -3.92 -4.80 -3.10
C LEU A 311 -4.38 -3.46 -2.54
N SER A 312 -4.87 -3.48 -1.29
CA SER A 312 -5.14 -2.27 -0.51
C SER A 312 -4.72 -2.50 0.93
N SER A 313 -4.10 -1.50 1.53
CA SER A 313 -3.73 -1.53 2.94
C SER A 313 -4.95 -1.36 3.85
N LEU A 314 -4.86 -1.87 5.10
CA LEU A 314 -5.88 -1.62 6.11
C LEU A 314 -6.06 -0.11 6.38
N ALA A 315 -4.98 0.68 6.29
CA ALA A 315 -5.04 2.13 6.42
C ALA A 315 -5.96 2.76 5.37
N THR A 316 -5.79 2.38 4.11
CA THR A 316 -6.60 2.89 2.99
C THR A 316 -8.06 2.41 3.08
N LEU A 317 -8.27 1.15 3.43
CA LEU A 317 -9.62 0.58 3.59
C LEU A 317 -10.35 1.18 4.79
N ASP A 318 -9.68 1.38 5.92
CA ASP A 318 -10.27 2.04 7.08
C ASP A 318 -10.68 3.46 6.76
N ALA A 319 -9.80 4.23 6.13
CA ALA A 319 -10.08 5.62 5.76
C ALA A 319 -11.27 5.74 4.78
N ALA A 320 -11.39 4.80 3.84
CA ALA A 320 -12.40 4.85 2.78
C ALA A 320 -13.75 4.25 3.19
N LEU A 321 -13.76 3.18 4.00
CA LEU A 321 -14.95 2.36 4.21
C LEU A 321 -15.48 2.40 5.65
N ILE A 322 -14.64 2.75 6.64
CA ILE A 322 -14.98 2.62 8.07
C ILE A 322 -14.78 3.93 8.85
N GLY A 323 -13.66 4.65 8.65
CA GLY A 323 -13.34 5.88 9.36
C GLY A 323 -13.12 5.67 10.87
N SER A 324 -12.44 4.60 11.27
CA SER A 324 -12.35 4.20 12.69
C SER A 324 -11.37 5.05 13.50
N ASN A 325 -10.35 5.63 12.86
CA ASN A 325 -9.28 6.42 13.47
C ASN A 325 -8.54 5.69 14.62
N THR A 326 -8.39 4.37 14.53
CA THR A 326 -7.64 3.55 15.51
C THR A 326 -6.47 2.84 14.83
N PRO A 327 -5.31 2.67 15.51
CA PRO A 327 -4.22 1.84 15.00
C PRO A 327 -4.45 0.34 15.26
N ASP A 328 -5.47 -0.05 15.98
CA ASP A 328 -5.75 -1.43 16.40
C ASP A 328 -6.40 -2.20 15.23
N TRP A 329 -5.65 -3.12 14.63
CA TRP A 329 -6.09 -3.95 13.51
C TRP A 329 -7.36 -4.74 13.83
N THR A 330 -7.47 -5.25 15.06
CA THR A 330 -8.60 -6.10 15.46
C THR A 330 -9.91 -5.31 15.55
N ARG A 331 -9.82 -4.06 15.99
CA ARG A 331 -10.98 -3.17 16.06
C ARG A 331 -11.49 -2.79 14.67
N ILE A 332 -10.58 -2.54 13.73
CA ILE A 332 -10.95 -2.23 12.34
C ILE A 332 -11.54 -3.48 11.69
N ALA A 333 -10.90 -4.66 11.85
CA ALA A 333 -11.40 -5.92 11.31
C ALA A 333 -12.82 -6.25 11.79
N THR A 334 -13.12 -6.10 13.07
CA THR A 334 -14.46 -6.28 13.62
C THR A 334 -15.49 -5.36 12.96
N ARG A 335 -15.14 -4.11 12.67
CA ARG A 335 -16.02 -3.18 11.94
C ARG A 335 -16.22 -3.58 10.48
N LEU A 336 -15.15 -4.05 9.81
CA LEU A 336 -15.26 -4.59 8.45
C LEU A 336 -16.18 -5.82 8.38
N VAL A 337 -16.10 -6.71 9.38
CA VAL A 337 -17.04 -7.84 9.50
C VAL A 337 -18.48 -7.36 9.70
N THR A 338 -18.69 -6.38 10.58
CA THR A 338 -20.02 -5.80 10.83
C THR A 338 -20.60 -5.15 9.57
N ALA A 339 -19.76 -4.54 8.75
CA ALA A 339 -20.13 -3.97 7.45
C ALA A 339 -20.34 -5.04 6.34
N GLY A 340 -20.11 -6.33 6.63
CA GLY A 340 -20.23 -7.42 5.64
C GLY A 340 -19.07 -7.47 4.63
N LEU A 341 -17.99 -6.72 4.85
CA LEU A 341 -16.87 -6.60 3.93
C LEU A 341 -15.77 -7.62 4.20
N LEU A 342 -15.71 -8.19 5.39
CA LEU A 342 -14.67 -9.15 5.80
C LEU A 342 -15.32 -10.41 6.39
N SER A 343 -14.71 -11.57 6.16
CA SER A 343 -15.14 -12.83 6.77
C SER A 343 -14.74 -12.90 8.25
N LYS A 344 -15.49 -13.68 9.05
CA LYS A 344 -15.12 -13.98 10.45
C LYS A 344 -13.80 -14.75 10.54
N ASP A 345 -13.49 -15.57 9.53
CA ASP A 345 -12.23 -16.33 9.48
C ASP A 345 -11.04 -15.40 9.28
N ASP A 346 -11.15 -14.39 8.42
CA ASP A 346 -10.09 -13.40 8.25
C ASP A 346 -9.96 -12.49 9.47
N ASP A 347 -11.06 -12.12 10.13
CA ASP A 347 -11.00 -11.41 11.43
C ASP A 347 -10.21 -12.21 12.47
N LEU A 348 -10.49 -13.52 12.60
CA LEU A 348 -9.73 -14.40 13.49
C LEU A 348 -8.25 -14.48 13.13
N ARG A 349 -7.92 -14.57 11.83
CA ARG A 349 -6.53 -14.55 11.35
C ARG A 349 -5.83 -13.22 11.69
N ILE A 350 -6.52 -12.09 11.54
CA ILE A 350 -6.01 -10.77 11.93
C ILE A 350 -5.73 -10.69 13.43
N GLN A 351 -6.60 -11.25 14.26
CA GLN A 351 -6.38 -11.34 15.71
C GLN A 351 -5.15 -12.20 16.04
N HIS A 352 -4.93 -13.32 15.36
CA HIS A 352 -3.70 -14.13 15.49
C HIS A 352 -2.45 -13.33 15.10
N LEU A 353 -2.46 -12.64 13.96
CA LEU A 353 -1.34 -11.81 13.50
C LEU A 353 -1.05 -10.65 14.47
N TRP A 354 -2.09 -10.00 14.98
CA TRP A 354 -1.99 -8.92 15.96
C TRP A 354 -1.31 -9.39 17.24
N TRP A 355 -1.74 -10.52 17.79
CA TRP A 355 -1.13 -11.07 19.00
C TRP A 355 0.28 -11.58 18.73
N PHE A 356 0.53 -12.24 17.62
CA PHE A 356 1.87 -12.69 17.26
C PHE A 356 2.85 -11.50 17.18
N GLY A 357 2.52 -10.44 16.46
CA GLY A 357 3.37 -9.24 16.38
C GLY A 357 3.69 -8.66 17.76
N ARG A 358 2.71 -8.55 18.64
CA ARG A 358 2.91 -8.07 20.01
C ARG A 358 3.79 -9.02 20.85
N LEU A 359 3.67 -10.32 20.66
CA LEU A 359 4.44 -11.34 21.38
C LEU A 359 5.87 -11.52 20.86
N ILE A 360 6.17 -11.06 19.64
CA ILE A 360 7.54 -10.96 19.13
C ILE A 360 8.15 -9.56 19.33
N ALA A 361 7.55 -8.71 20.14
CA ALA A 361 8.01 -7.33 20.37
C ALA A 361 8.04 -6.45 19.10
N ASN A 362 7.12 -6.64 18.17
CA ASN A 362 6.94 -5.73 17.05
C ASN A 362 6.21 -4.45 17.52
N THR A 363 6.90 -3.33 17.51
CA THR A 363 6.36 -2.01 17.88
C THR A 363 5.96 -1.16 16.66
N ASP A 364 6.09 -1.70 15.45
CA ASP A 364 5.79 -1.01 14.19
C ASP A 364 4.55 -1.59 13.50
N MET A 365 3.54 -1.91 14.29
CA MET A 365 2.29 -2.50 13.79
C MET A 365 1.28 -1.43 13.38
N HIS A 366 1.65 -0.59 12.43
CA HIS A 366 0.72 0.41 11.87
C HIS A 366 -0.20 -0.21 10.81
N THR A 367 -1.33 0.45 10.53
CA THR A 367 -2.39 -0.09 9.66
C THR A 367 -1.98 -0.29 8.20
N ALA A 368 -0.89 0.35 7.73
CA ALA A 368 -0.35 0.10 6.39
C ALA A 368 0.48 -1.20 6.30
N ASN A 369 0.82 -1.86 7.43
CA ASN A 369 1.51 -3.15 7.47
C ASN A 369 0.55 -4.37 7.44
N LEU A 370 -0.73 -4.13 7.17
CA LEU A 370 -1.70 -5.18 6.88
C LEU A 370 -2.41 -4.84 5.58
N SER A 371 -2.50 -5.79 4.66
CA SER A 371 -3.08 -5.58 3.33
C SER A 371 -4.13 -6.63 2.99
N PHE A 372 -4.96 -6.29 2.02
CA PHE A 372 -6.06 -7.12 1.53
C PHE A 372 -6.10 -7.17 0.01
N ARG A 373 -6.52 -8.30 -0.53
CA ARG A 373 -6.99 -8.39 -1.89
C ARG A 373 -8.42 -7.87 -1.92
N ALA A 374 -8.60 -6.69 -2.52
CA ALA A 374 -9.87 -5.97 -2.49
C ALA A 374 -10.83 -6.51 -3.56
N HIS A 375 -11.72 -7.36 -3.16
CA HIS A 375 -12.90 -7.82 -3.91
C HIS A 375 -14.17 -7.38 -3.18
N ALA A 376 -15.34 -7.68 -3.70
CA ALA A 376 -16.62 -7.40 -3.04
C ALA A 376 -16.63 -7.87 -1.58
N GLN A 377 -16.00 -9.00 -1.28
CA GLN A 377 -15.53 -9.42 0.02
C GLN A 377 -14.01 -9.33 0.06
N LEU A 378 -13.47 -8.62 1.06
CA LEU A 378 -12.03 -8.49 1.28
C LEU A 378 -11.44 -9.85 1.67
N ALA A 379 -10.27 -10.17 1.14
CA ALA A 379 -9.49 -11.34 1.54
C ALA A 379 -8.14 -10.90 2.09
N LEU A 380 -7.75 -11.40 3.25
CA LEU A 380 -6.47 -11.07 3.88
C LEU A 380 -5.30 -11.46 2.97
N ALA A 381 -4.40 -10.53 2.71
CA ALA A 381 -3.15 -10.80 1.99
C ALA A 381 -2.12 -11.49 2.90
N PRO A 382 -1.08 -12.14 2.36
CA PRO A 382 0.00 -12.71 3.16
C PRO A 382 0.64 -11.67 4.10
N ALA A 383 0.97 -12.06 5.33
CA ALA A 383 1.64 -11.21 6.30
C ALA A 383 3.06 -10.83 5.85
N TYR A 384 3.49 -9.62 6.18
CA TYR A 384 4.81 -9.05 5.89
C TYR A 384 5.21 -8.07 7.00
N ASP A 385 6.46 -7.60 7.01
CA ASP A 385 6.98 -6.62 7.98
C ASP A 385 6.77 -7.03 9.45
N MET A 386 6.93 -8.34 9.74
CA MET A 386 6.81 -8.90 11.08
C MET A 386 8.19 -9.16 11.68
N LEU A 387 8.65 -8.26 12.56
CA LEU A 387 9.97 -8.35 13.18
C LEU A 387 9.98 -7.61 14.54
N PRO A 388 10.95 -7.92 15.43
CA PRO A 388 10.99 -7.37 16.78
C PRO A 388 11.52 -5.91 16.81
N MET A 389 10.74 -4.97 16.31
CA MET A 389 11.11 -3.55 16.15
C MET A 389 11.40 -2.83 17.47
N LEU A 390 10.98 -3.38 18.61
CA LEU A 390 11.41 -2.88 19.92
C LEU A 390 12.94 -2.76 20.03
N TYR A 391 13.68 -3.62 19.35
CA TYR A 391 15.14 -3.69 19.38
C TYR A 391 15.84 -2.96 18.24
N ALA A 392 15.09 -2.24 17.43
CA ALA A 392 15.68 -1.46 16.35
C ALA A 392 16.65 -0.38 16.90
N PRO A 393 17.77 -0.12 16.22
CA PRO A 393 18.62 1.01 16.53
C PRO A 393 17.86 2.33 16.47
N LEU A 394 18.25 3.29 17.30
CA LEU A 394 17.74 4.65 17.24
C LEU A 394 18.26 5.37 15.96
N PRO A 395 17.60 6.47 15.54
CA PRO A 395 18.02 7.23 14.36
C PRO A 395 19.48 7.67 14.36
N GLY A 396 20.11 7.84 15.53
CA GLY A 396 21.54 8.16 15.71
C GLY A 396 22.48 6.96 15.59
N GLY A 397 21.97 5.74 15.37
CA GLY A 397 22.76 4.51 15.31
C GLY A 397 23.04 3.86 16.68
N GLU A 398 22.53 4.42 17.76
CA GLU A 398 22.61 3.80 19.08
C GLU A 398 21.74 2.54 19.13
N VAL A 399 22.24 1.49 19.80
CA VAL A 399 21.52 0.25 20.07
C VAL A 399 21.16 0.22 21.57
N PRO A 400 19.95 0.69 21.93
CA PRO A 400 19.56 0.75 23.33
C PRO A 400 19.31 -0.64 23.91
N THR A 401 19.68 -0.83 25.16
CA THR A 401 19.25 -2.01 25.92
C THR A 401 17.76 -1.87 26.25
N ARG A 402 16.93 -2.76 25.70
CA ARG A 402 15.49 -2.76 25.96
C ARG A 402 15.04 -4.08 26.54
N ARG A 403 14.07 -4.01 27.45
CA ARG A 403 13.43 -5.19 28.04
C ARG A 403 12.05 -5.35 27.40
N PHE A 404 11.80 -6.53 26.86
CA PHE A 404 10.48 -6.91 26.37
C PHE A 404 9.64 -7.44 27.56
N GLU A 405 8.41 -6.97 27.65
CA GLU A 405 7.41 -7.49 28.59
C GLU A 405 6.22 -8.01 27.77
N PRO A 406 6.05 -9.35 27.68
CA PRO A 406 4.96 -9.92 26.90
C PRO A 406 3.60 -9.46 27.42
N PRO A 407 2.71 -8.97 26.53
CA PRO A 407 1.38 -8.55 26.94
C PRO A 407 0.49 -9.76 27.29
N LEU A 408 -0.32 -9.60 28.35
CA LEU A 408 -1.29 -10.60 28.79
C LEU A 408 -2.62 -10.44 28.04
N PRO A 409 -3.32 -11.55 27.72
CA PRO A 409 -4.66 -11.49 27.16
C PRO A 409 -5.71 -11.22 28.23
N LEU A 410 -6.80 -10.59 27.84
CA LEU A 410 -8.04 -10.65 28.61
C LEU A 410 -8.65 -12.07 28.51
N PRO A 411 -9.48 -12.52 29.49
CA PRO A 411 -10.04 -13.86 29.46
C PRO A 411 -10.69 -14.28 28.14
N PRO A 412 -11.46 -13.44 27.42
CA PRO A 412 -12.04 -13.80 26.12
C PRO A 412 -11.01 -13.95 25.00
N GLN A 413 -9.80 -13.38 25.15
CA GLN A 413 -8.74 -13.39 24.13
C GLN A 413 -7.78 -14.58 24.27
N ARG A 414 -7.88 -15.35 25.36
CA ARG A 414 -6.97 -16.48 25.66
C ARG A 414 -6.87 -17.47 24.49
N PRO A 415 -7.93 -17.95 23.83
CA PRO A 415 -7.81 -18.93 22.78
C PRO A 415 -6.99 -18.41 21.58
N VAL A 416 -7.22 -17.16 21.19
CA VAL A 416 -6.48 -16.50 20.10
C VAL A 416 -5.03 -16.24 20.49
N TRP A 417 -4.83 -15.75 21.71
CA TRP A 417 -3.51 -15.49 22.27
C TRP A 417 -2.67 -16.78 22.32
N GLN A 418 -3.24 -17.93 22.71
CA GLN A 418 -2.52 -19.19 22.80
C GLN A 418 -1.95 -19.65 21.46
N VAL A 419 -2.70 -19.52 20.37
CA VAL A 419 -2.22 -19.85 19.02
C VAL A 419 -1.04 -18.96 18.63
N ALA A 420 -1.16 -17.67 18.90
CA ALA A 420 -0.09 -16.71 18.63
C ALA A 420 1.13 -16.90 19.54
N PHE A 421 0.90 -17.26 20.80
CA PHE A 421 1.94 -17.56 21.78
C PHE A 421 2.83 -18.73 21.33
N ASP A 422 2.24 -19.84 20.88
CA ASP A 422 2.99 -21.01 20.43
C ASP A 422 3.89 -20.68 19.23
N ALA A 423 3.40 -19.84 18.31
CA ALA A 423 4.19 -19.39 17.19
C ALA A 423 5.29 -18.39 17.60
N ALA A 424 5.01 -17.47 18.53
CA ALA A 424 5.97 -16.51 19.03
C ALA A 424 7.07 -17.16 19.88
N LEU A 425 6.73 -18.18 20.67
CA LEU A 425 7.73 -18.95 21.42
C LEU A 425 8.68 -19.67 20.46
N ARG A 426 8.15 -20.34 19.42
CA ARG A 426 8.98 -20.96 18.36
C ARG A 426 9.87 -19.93 17.68
N PHE A 427 9.34 -18.74 17.40
CA PHE A 427 10.14 -17.65 16.82
C PHE A 427 11.33 -17.27 17.67
N TRP A 428 11.13 -17.00 18.98
CA TRP A 428 12.22 -16.63 19.88
C TRP A 428 13.24 -17.75 20.06
N GLN A 429 12.79 -19.01 20.16
CA GLN A 429 13.67 -20.19 20.23
C GLN A 429 14.52 -20.33 18.96
N ARG A 430 13.93 -20.16 17.78
CA ARG A 430 14.64 -20.19 16.52
C ARG A 430 15.63 -19.04 16.39
N ALA A 431 15.22 -17.82 16.78
CA ALA A 431 16.12 -16.66 16.77
C ALA A 431 17.32 -16.83 17.71
N ALA A 432 17.14 -17.46 18.87
CA ALA A 432 18.23 -17.79 19.81
C ALA A 432 19.20 -18.85 19.25
N ALA A 433 18.73 -19.75 18.38
CA ALA A 433 19.52 -20.84 17.80
C ALA A 433 20.13 -20.52 16.42
N ASP A 434 19.69 -19.46 15.74
CA ASP A 434 20.09 -19.20 14.37
C ASP A 434 21.51 -18.56 14.30
N ALA A 435 22.43 -19.26 13.65
CA ALA A 435 23.84 -18.83 13.54
C ALA A 435 24.02 -17.56 12.69
N ARG A 436 23.02 -17.13 11.89
CA ARG A 436 23.06 -15.89 11.13
C ARG A 436 22.81 -14.67 12.00
N ILE A 437 22.29 -14.85 13.21
CA ILE A 437 22.03 -13.81 14.20
C ILE A 437 23.25 -13.68 15.14
N GLY A 438 23.67 -12.44 15.40
CA GLY A 438 24.79 -12.16 16.28
C GLY A 438 24.55 -12.63 17.72
N GLU A 439 25.62 -13.07 18.41
CA GLU A 439 25.57 -13.63 19.77
C GLU A 439 24.79 -12.74 20.76
N ALA A 440 25.03 -11.44 20.74
CA ALA A 440 24.36 -10.51 21.64
C ALA A 440 22.83 -10.50 21.44
N PHE A 441 22.34 -10.68 20.22
CA PHE A 441 20.90 -10.71 19.97
C PHE A 441 20.31 -12.12 20.18
N ARG A 442 21.07 -13.18 19.99
CA ARG A 442 20.66 -14.55 20.36
C ARG A 442 20.37 -14.64 21.87
N GLN A 443 21.22 -14.00 22.72
CA GLN A 443 20.98 -13.92 24.17
C GLN A 443 19.71 -13.14 24.51
N VAL A 444 19.41 -12.07 23.78
CA VAL A 444 18.15 -11.34 23.91
C VAL A 444 16.96 -12.25 23.53
N ALA A 445 17.08 -12.99 22.44
CA ALA A 445 16.03 -13.90 21.99
C ALA A 445 15.77 -15.03 23.00
N GLU A 446 16.83 -15.62 23.56
CA GLU A 446 16.73 -16.63 24.63
C GLU A 446 16.01 -16.09 25.87
N ALA A 447 16.43 -14.91 26.35
CA ALA A 447 15.79 -14.26 27.47
C ALA A 447 14.30 -13.94 27.21
N ASN A 448 13.94 -13.60 25.96
CA ASN A 448 12.54 -13.35 25.60
C ASN A 448 11.73 -14.65 25.52
N ALA A 449 12.31 -15.74 25.04
CA ALA A 449 11.67 -17.07 25.08
C ALA A 449 11.35 -17.48 26.53
N GLN A 450 12.30 -17.32 27.44
CA GLN A 450 12.11 -17.61 28.87
C GLN A 450 11.02 -16.74 29.50
N ARG A 451 11.01 -15.41 29.20
CA ARG A 451 9.96 -14.50 29.68
C ARG A 451 8.58 -14.88 29.17
N LEU A 452 8.50 -15.26 27.91
CA LEU A 452 7.25 -15.68 27.29
C LEU A 452 6.72 -16.94 27.96
N GLN A 453 7.57 -17.96 28.21
CA GLN A 453 7.21 -19.16 28.93
C GLN A 453 6.70 -18.87 30.35
N HIS A 454 7.40 -18.01 31.11
CA HIS A 454 6.97 -17.62 32.45
C HIS A 454 5.61 -16.91 32.51
N VAL A 455 5.25 -16.22 31.39
CA VAL A 455 3.94 -15.58 31.30
C VAL A 455 2.83 -16.61 31.02
N ALA A 456 3.12 -17.69 30.28
CA ALA A 456 2.15 -18.75 30.03
C ALA A 456 1.67 -19.42 31.33
N ASP A 457 2.56 -19.55 32.32
CA ASP A 457 2.23 -20.15 33.63
C ASP A 457 1.23 -19.31 34.43
N LYS A 458 0.95 -18.07 33.99
CA LYS A 458 0.06 -17.11 34.67
C LYS A 458 -1.27 -16.89 33.94
N VAL A 459 -1.43 -17.41 32.75
CA VAL A 459 -2.61 -17.25 31.87
C VAL A 459 -3.45 -18.52 31.86
#